data_442cad17cbf601b2e849e723367c1886
#
_entry.id   442cad17cbf601b2e849e723367c1886
#
_cell.length_a   1.000
_cell.length_b   1.000
_cell.length_c   1.000
_cell.angle_alpha   90.00
_cell.angle_beta   90.00
_cell.angle_gamma   90.00
#
_symmetry.space_group_name_H-M   'P 1'
#
loop_
_entity.id
_entity.type
_entity.pdbx_description
1 polymer ?
#
loop_
_entity_poly.entity_id
_entity_poly.type
_entity_poly.pdbx_seq_one_letter_code
_entity_poly.pdbx_strand_id
1 'polypeptide(L)'
;MSSILTNTGAMTALQTLKMVNRSLTDTQGMISTGKRVATAKDNSAVWAISKAMESDVAGFKRISDSLSLGQATIDVARKGAETVTALLTQVKEKVVASQEENVDRNKIQTDIDALRDQIAAVVGASQFNGQYLLENTEQTANSGGINVLASIDRSSDGTVASTDIRVNKQDLGTGASSIGASLTSLTGANNDIAGDGDAAAFVMTGAATAPTGTTTFGSASTDSVAAGTAFSISITGTAGNGLAATTDRNDISYVARDGDTMADVVAGLAQSFNSYAADDLGTDTTVNAVVQNGNEIAFTGHDGTGDNFSLTVNQYDPDASTTIGGRLSALADVDVTTQSGTDSALAAIDGLIDIAIDSAAAFGSAQMRIETQSNFVSGLTDALKSGIGTLVDADMEETSARLQALQVQQQLSIQAMSIANQAPQSLLSLFR
;
A
#
# COMPACT_ATOMS: atom_id res chain seq x y z
N MET A 1 74.02 -25.67 -36.53
CA MET A 1 74.23 -27.12 -36.37
C MET A 1 73.02 -27.74 -35.74
N SER A 2 72.29 -28.59 -36.48
CA SER A 2 71.15 -29.35 -35.94
C SER A 2 71.68 -30.56 -35.17
N SER A 3 71.52 -30.60 -33.86
CA SER A 3 71.85 -31.76 -33.05
C SER A 3 70.93 -32.92 -33.38
N ILE A 4 71.40 -34.13 -33.63
CA ILE A 4 70.66 -35.33 -33.86
C ILE A 4 69.88 -35.77 -32.57
N LEU A 5 70.38 -35.37 -31.43
CA LEU A 5 69.80 -35.69 -30.12
C LEU A 5 68.69 -34.75 -29.68
N THR A 6 68.58 -33.54 -30.25
CA THR A 6 67.55 -32.57 -29.95
C THR A 6 66.94 -32.00 -31.23
N ASN A 7 65.73 -32.41 -31.58
CA ASN A 7 65.02 -31.87 -32.73
C ASN A 7 64.27 -30.59 -32.32
N THR A 8 64.96 -29.43 -32.44
CA THR A 8 64.37 -28.13 -32.08
C THR A 8 63.15 -27.77 -32.94
N GLY A 9 63.11 -28.22 -34.22
CA GLY A 9 61.98 -28.00 -35.13
C GLY A 9 60.74 -28.75 -34.65
N ALA A 10 60.87 -30.03 -34.25
CA ALA A 10 59.77 -30.82 -33.69
C ALA A 10 59.30 -30.25 -32.35
N MET A 11 60.22 -29.75 -31.49
CA MET A 11 59.83 -29.13 -30.23
C MET A 11 59.03 -27.84 -30.43
N THR A 12 59.43 -27.00 -31.37
CA THR A 12 58.67 -25.77 -31.73
C THR A 12 57.31 -26.10 -32.34
N ALA A 13 57.25 -27.09 -33.24
CA ALA A 13 55.97 -27.55 -33.80
C ALA A 13 55.02 -28.12 -32.75
N LEU A 14 55.55 -28.91 -31.79
CA LEU A 14 54.79 -29.43 -30.66
C LEU A 14 54.24 -28.32 -29.74
N GLN A 15 55.08 -27.30 -29.47
CA GLN A 15 54.66 -26.16 -28.67
C GLN A 15 53.55 -25.36 -29.36
N THR A 16 53.65 -25.14 -30.68
CA THR A 16 52.63 -24.49 -31.50
C THR A 16 51.32 -25.33 -31.49
N LEU A 17 51.40 -26.63 -31.69
CA LEU A 17 50.25 -27.51 -31.67
C LEU A 17 49.55 -27.52 -30.30
N LYS A 18 50.32 -27.52 -29.20
CA LYS A 18 49.74 -27.40 -27.83
C LYS A 18 49.04 -26.06 -27.64
N MET A 19 49.55 -24.97 -28.16
CA MET A 19 48.95 -23.64 -28.08
C MET A 19 47.66 -23.57 -28.90
N VAL A 20 47.69 -24.08 -30.15
CA VAL A 20 46.49 -24.16 -31.00
C VAL A 20 45.40 -25.02 -30.37
N ASN A 21 45.75 -26.21 -29.81
CA ASN A 21 44.77 -27.06 -29.14
C ASN A 21 44.13 -26.40 -27.92
N ARG A 22 44.87 -25.63 -27.11
CA ARG A 22 44.31 -24.86 -25.98
C ARG A 22 43.33 -23.80 -26.50
N SER A 23 43.77 -22.98 -27.49
CA SER A 23 42.91 -21.97 -28.07
C SER A 23 41.65 -22.56 -28.72
N LEU A 24 41.75 -23.74 -29.30
CA LEU A 24 40.61 -24.46 -29.88
C LEU A 24 39.62 -24.91 -28.80
N THR A 25 40.10 -25.47 -27.67
CA THR A 25 39.28 -25.86 -26.54
C THR A 25 38.58 -24.65 -25.91
N ASP A 26 39.29 -23.53 -25.71
CA ASP A 26 38.75 -22.28 -25.16
C ASP A 26 37.66 -21.72 -26.11
N THR A 27 37.93 -21.69 -27.43
CA THR A 27 36.97 -21.20 -28.43
C THR A 27 35.71 -22.10 -28.51
N GLN A 28 35.87 -23.43 -28.42
CA GLN A 28 34.76 -24.38 -28.33
C GLN A 28 33.92 -24.16 -27.06
N GLY A 29 34.57 -23.86 -25.92
CA GLY A 29 33.92 -23.49 -24.68
C GLY A 29 33.08 -22.21 -24.83
N MET A 30 33.62 -21.19 -25.48
CA MET A 30 32.91 -19.94 -25.78
C MET A 30 31.67 -20.16 -26.65
N ILE A 31 31.80 -21.01 -27.70
CA ILE A 31 30.65 -21.37 -28.57
C ILE A 31 29.60 -22.17 -27.83
N SER A 32 30.02 -23.12 -26.99
CA SER A 32 29.11 -23.97 -26.24
C SER A 32 28.32 -23.21 -25.17
N THR A 33 28.96 -22.21 -24.52
CA THR A 33 28.34 -21.41 -23.44
C THR A 33 27.72 -20.12 -23.93
N GLY A 34 28.05 -19.63 -25.13
CA GLY A 34 27.72 -18.31 -25.62
C GLY A 34 28.47 -17.19 -24.90
N LYS A 35 29.41 -17.53 -23.99
CA LYS A 35 30.06 -16.56 -23.11
C LYS A 35 31.58 -16.49 -23.36
N ARG A 36 32.10 -15.29 -23.44
CA ARG A 36 33.54 -15.01 -23.47
C ARG A 36 34.18 -15.21 -22.10
N VAL A 37 33.42 -14.91 -21.00
CA VAL A 37 33.82 -15.11 -19.62
C VAL A 37 32.80 -16.02 -18.95
N ALA A 38 32.99 -17.31 -19.01
CA ALA A 38 32.10 -18.33 -18.44
C ALA A 38 32.46 -18.65 -16.98
N THR A 39 33.75 -18.64 -16.65
CA THR A 39 34.30 -19.04 -15.35
C THR A 39 35.25 -17.99 -14.77
N ALA A 40 35.46 -18.03 -13.45
CA ALA A 40 36.41 -17.17 -12.76
C ALA A 40 37.84 -17.33 -13.26
N LYS A 41 38.18 -18.46 -13.94
CA LYS A 41 39.48 -18.72 -14.55
C LYS A 41 39.68 -17.85 -15.79
N ASP A 42 38.65 -17.53 -16.54
CA ASP A 42 38.74 -16.75 -17.78
C ASP A 42 39.08 -15.27 -17.48
N ASN A 43 38.32 -14.69 -16.52
CA ASN A 43 38.61 -13.36 -15.98
C ASN A 43 37.89 -13.21 -14.62
N SER A 44 38.63 -13.29 -13.53
CA SER A 44 38.10 -13.28 -12.18
C SER A 44 37.34 -11.99 -11.81
N ALA A 45 37.86 -10.84 -12.28
CA ALA A 45 37.24 -9.54 -11.99
C ALA A 45 35.90 -9.37 -12.71
N VAL A 46 35.86 -9.63 -14.03
CA VAL A 46 34.61 -9.54 -14.81
C VAL A 46 33.59 -10.58 -14.36
N TRP A 47 34.05 -11.81 -14.08
CA TRP A 47 33.18 -12.86 -13.58
C TRP A 47 32.54 -12.47 -12.23
N ALA A 48 33.32 -11.92 -11.29
CA ALA A 48 32.79 -11.49 -9.99
C ALA A 48 31.74 -10.38 -10.12
N ILE A 49 32.03 -9.36 -10.98
CA ILE A 49 31.08 -8.28 -11.27
C ILE A 49 29.81 -8.84 -11.91
N SER A 50 29.93 -9.71 -12.93
CA SER A 50 28.77 -10.29 -13.60
C SER A 50 27.90 -11.13 -12.64
N LYS A 51 28.52 -11.88 -11.71
CA LYS A 51 27.78 -12.65 -10.70
C LYS A 51 27.08 -11.80 -9.67
N ALA A 52 27.67 -10.67 -9.28
CA ALA A 52 26.98 -9.69 -8.45
C ALA A 52 25.75 -9.10 -9.18
N MET A 53 25.91 -8.71 -10.44
CA MET A 53 24.82 -8.18 -11.26
C MET A 53 23.72 -9.26 -11.54
N GLU A 54 24.11 -10.52 -11.78
CA GLU A 54 23.15 -11.64 -11.92
C GLU A 54 22.33 -11.83 -10.61
N SER A 55 22.97 -11.69 -9.44
CA SER A 55 22.30 -11.72 -8.13
C SER A 55 21.31 -10.57 -7.99
N ASP A 56 21.68 -9.36 -8.41
CA ASP A 56 20.82 -8.18 -8.35
C ASP A 56 19.62 -8.35 -9.30
N VAL A 57 19.82 -8.88 -10.52
CA VAL A 57 18.73 -9.23 -11.46
C VAL A 57 17.75 -10.23 -10.83
N ALA A 58 18.26 -11.25 -10.12
CA ALA A 58 17.40 -12.20 -9.43
C ALA A 58 16.60 -11.54 -8.29
N GLY A 59 17.20 -10.60 -7.57
CA GLY A 59 16.53 -9.78 -6.55
C GLY A 59 15.43 -8.90 -7.17
N PHE A 60 15.73 -8.20 -8.24
CA PHE A 60 14.73 -7.34 -8.92
C PHE A 60 13.58 -8.14 -9.53
N LYS A 61 13.80 -9.37 -9.96
CA LYS A 61 12.72 -10.25 -10.39
C LYS A 61 11.74 -10.54 -9.26
N ARG A 62 12.23 -10.79 -8.03
CA ARG A 62 11.39 -10.98 -6.84
C ARG A 62 10.63 -9.71 -6.46
N ILE A 63 11.24 -8.54 -6.66
CA ILE A 63 10.55 -7.26 -6.47
C ILE A 63 9.43 -7.12 -7.50
N SER A 64 9.67 -7.44 -8.76
CA SER A 64 8.63 -7.40 -9.81
C SER A 64 7.46 -8.34 -9.48
N ASP A 65 7.74 -9.54 -8.94
CA ASP A 65 6.70 -10.47 -8.48
C ASP A 65 5.90 -9.86 -7.32
N SER A 66 6.58 -9.22 -6.34
CA SER A 66 5.94 -8.54 -5.20
C SER A 66 5.08 -7.35 -5.64
N LEU A 67 5.58 -6.51 -6.55
CA LEU A 67 4.85 -5.37 -7.11
C LEU A 67 3.60 -5.84 -7.85
N SER A 68 3.69 -6.93 -8.63
CA SER A 68 2.55 -7.52 -9.34
C SER A 68 1.48 -8.05 -8.37
N LEU A 69 1.90 -8.68 -7.25
CA LEU A 69 1.00 -9.13 -6.20
C LEU A 69 0.33 -7.95 -5.50
N GLY A 70 1.11 -6.91 -5.15
CA GLY A 70 0.59 -5.68 -4.56
C GLY A 70 -0.40 -4.97 -5.47
N GLN A 71 -0.10 -4.89 -6.77
CA GLN A 71 -1.00 -4.32 -7.77
C GLN A 71 -2.33 -5.07 -7.84
N ALA A 72 -2.30 -6.42 -7.85
CA ALA A 72 -3.52 -7.23 -7.86
C ALA A 72 -4.36 -7.02 -6.60
N THR A 73 -3.71 -6.90 -5.42
CA THR A 73 -4.39 -6.63 -4.15
C THR A 73 -5.11 -5.27 -4.17
N ILE A 74 -4.42 -4.23 -4.65
CA ILE A 74 -4.98 -2.88 -4.74
C ILE A 74 -6.10 -2.82 -5.78
N ASP A 75 -5.97 -3.54 -6.89
CA ASP A 75 -6.97 -3.56 -7.97
C ASP A 75 -8.31 -4.13 -7.47
N VAL A 76 -8.27 -5.18 -6.64
CA VAL A 76 -9.47 -5.72 -6.00
C VAL A 76 -10.10 -4.70 -5.06
N ALA A 77 -9.30 -4.05 -4.20
CA ALA A 77 -9.79 -3.05 -3.27
C ALA A 77 -10.38 -1.82 -3.99
N ARG A 78 -9.70 -1.31 -5.02
CA ARG A 78 -10.19 -0.20 -5.83
C ARG A 78 -11.53 -0.52 -6.50
N LYS A 79 -11.65 -1.69 -7.12
CA LYS A 79 -12.91 -2.15 -7.72
C LYS A 79 -14.02 -2.30 -6.68
N GLY A 80 -13.69 -2.78 -5.49
CA GLY A 80 -14.61 -2.84 -4.36
C GLY A 80 -15.10 -1.44 -3.98
N ALA A 81 -14.21 -0.47 -3.80
CA ALA A 81 -14.54 0.91 -3.46
C ALA A 81 -15.38 1.60 -4.57
N GLU A 82 -15.05 1.40 -5.85
CA GLU A 82 -15.85 1.88 -6.98
C GLU A 82 -17.26 1.29 -6.97
N THR A 83 -17.40 0.00 -6.64
CA THR A 83 -18.70 -0.66 -6.53
C THR A 83 -19.51 -0.12 -5.36
N VAL A 84 -18.87 0.10 -4.20
CA VAL A 84 -19.51 0.72 -3.02
C VAL A 84 -19.99 2.14 -3.37
N THR A 85 -19.19 2.94 -4.06
CA THR A 85 -19.57 4.28 -4.53
C THR A 85 -20.83 4.23 -5.41
N ALA A 86 -20.89 3.26 -6.34
CA ALA A 86 -22.06 3.09 -7.19
C ALA A 86 -23.32 2.66 -6.38
N LEU A 87 -23.16 1.79 -5.38
CA LEU A 87 -24.26 1.37 -4.51
C LEU A 87 -24.74 2.52 -3.62
N LEU A 88 -23.84 3.32 -3.05
CA LEU A 88 -24.19 4.53 -2.28
C LEU A 88 -24.93 5.56 -3.14
N THR A 89 -24.57 5.69 -4.41
CA THR A 89 -25.32 6.53 -5.36
C THR A 89 -26.74 6.02 -5.53
N GLN A 90 -26.96 4.70 -5.62
CA GLN A 90 -28.30 4.13 -5.66
C GLN A 90 -29.07 4.35 -4.35
N VAL A 91 -28.40 4.26 -3.19
CA VAL A 91 -29.02 4.63 -1.90
C VAL A 91 -29.47 6.09 -1.94
N LYS A 92 -28.63 7.02 -2.41
CA LYS A 92 -28.99 8.43 -2.57
C LYS A 92 -30.22 8.62 -3.46
N GLU A 93 -30.30 7.90 -4.59
CA GLU A 93 -31.47 7.95 -5.47
C GLU A 93 -32.74 7.51 -4.75
N LYS A 94 -32.66 6.48 -3.89
CA LYS A 94 -33.78 6.02 -3.07
C LYS A 94 -34.18 7.03 -1.98
N VAL A 95 -33.18 7.63 -1.31
CA VAL A 95 -33.41 8.69 -0.32
C VAL A 95 -34.09 9.91 -0.99
N VAL A 96 -33.62 10.35 -2.16
CA VAL A 96 -34.27 11.42 -2.90
C VAL A 96 -35.71 11.05 -3.30
N ALA A 97 -35.94 9.80 -3.74
CA ALA A 97 -37.27 9.34 -4.09
C ALA A 97 -38.24 9.32 -2.88
N SER A 98 -37.73 9.14 -1.66
CA SER A 98 -38.51 9.15 -0.43
C SER A 98 -38.99 10.54 0.01
N GLN A 99 -38.47 11.61 -0.59
CA GLN A 99 -38.92 12.99 -0.37
C GLN A 99 -40.32 13.25 -0.95
N GLU A 100 -40.77 12.45 -1.89
CA GLU A 100 -42.06 12.63 -2.51
C GLU A 100 -43.21 12.23 -1.52
N GLU A 101 -44.30 12.99 -1.51
CA GLU A 101 -45.43 12.76 -0.58
C GLU A 101 -46.24 11.48 -0.87
N ASN A 102 -46.23 10.99 -2.11
CA ASN A 102 -47.04 9.86 -2.58
C ASN A 102 -46.29 8.54 -2.71
N VAL A 103 -45.22 8.37 -1.97
CA VAL A 103 -44.39 7.14 -2.02
C VAL A 103 -44.62 6.26 -0.78
N ASP A 104 -44.41 4.97 -0.96
CA ASP A 104 -44.40 4.00 0.16
C ASP A 104 -42.98 3.97 0.75
N ARG A 105 -42.73 4.82 1.73
CA ARG A 105 -41.41 4.95 2.37
C ARG A 105 -40.92 3.65 3.00
N ASN A 106 -41.82 2.79 3.51
CA ASN A 106 -41.41 1.50 4.08
C ASN A 106 -40.83 0.56 3.02
N LYS A 107 -41.32 0.61 1.76
CA LYS A 107 -40.75 -0.16 0.67
C LYS A 107 -39.39 0.40 0.23
N ILE A 108 -39.28 1.73 0.21
CA ILE A 108 -38.00 2.38 -0.10
C ILE A 108 -36.97 2.02 0.97
N GLN A 109 -37.35 2.01 2.26
CA GLN A 109 -36.46 1.57 3.34
C GLN A 109 -36.00 0.13 3.14
N THR A 110 -36.89 -0.78 2.76
CA THR A 110 -36.50 -2.17 2.46
C THR A 110 -35.50 -2.26 1.31
N ASP A 111 -35.61 -1.41 0.28
CA ASP A 111 -34.65 -1.35 -0.80
C ASP A 111 -33.30 -0.81 -0.30
N ILE A 112 -33.30 0.21 0.56
CA ILE A 112 -32.07 0.78 1.16
C ILE A 112 -31.37 -0.26 2.04
N ASP A 113 -32.14 -1.00 2.86
CA ASP A 113 -31.58 -2.09 3.68
C ASP A 113 -30.92 -3.17 2.83
N ALA A 114 -31.53 -3.56 1.71
CA ALA A 114 -30.94 -4.51 0.78
C ALA A 114 -29.64 -3.98 0.12
N LEU A 115 -29.60 -2.70 -0.22
CA LEU A 115 -28.38 -2.05 -0.76
C LEU A 115 -27.29 -1.98 0.31
N ARG A 116 -27.62 -1.68 1.57
CA ARG A 116 -26.69 -1.71 2.69
C ARG A 116 -26.07 -3.09 2.89
N ASP A 117 -26.90 -4.14 2.88
CA ASP A 117 -26.42 -5.52 2.98
C ASP A 117 -25.52 -5.89 1.82
N GLN A 118 -25.81 -5.41 0.62
CA GLN A 118 -24.96 -5.60 -0.55
C GLN A 118 -23.63 -4.87 -0.43
N ILE A 119 -23.60 -3.64 0.12
CA ILE A 119 -22.35 -2.91 0.41
C ILE A 119 -21.49 -3.71 1.37
N ALA A 120 -22.06 -4.19 2.48
CA ALA A 120 -21.34 -5.01 3.46
C ALA A 120 -20.78 -6.29 2.82
N ALA A 121 -21.55 -6.95 1.96
CA ALA A 121 -21.08 -8.13 1.22
C ALA A 121 -19.94 -7.81 0.25
N VAL A 122 -19.99 -6.68 -0.46
CA VAL A 122 -18.91 -6.24 -1.37
C VAL A 122 -17.63 -5.93 -0.59
N VAL A 123 -17.73 -5.23 0.53
CA VAL A 123 -16.58 -4.91 1.39
C VAL A 123 -15.95 -6.19 1.91
N GLY A 124 -16.71 -7.10 2.49
CA GLY A 124 -16.20 -8.38 3.02
C GLY A 124 -15.67 -9.33 1.94
N ALA A 125 -16.17 -9.26 0.69
CA ALA A 125 -15.66 -10.04 -0.43
C ALA A 125 -14.42 -9.43 -1.08
N SER A 126 -14.14 -8.16 -0.84
CA SER A 126 -13.03 -7.41 -1.47
C SER A 126 -11.70 -7.72 -0.80
N GLN A 127 -11.30 -8.99 -0.85
CA GLN A 127 -10.03 -9.49 -0.31
C GLN A 127 -9.20 -10.17 -1.39
N PHE A 128 -7.90 -10.10 -1.26
CA PHE A 128 -6.96 -10.83 -2.09
C PHE A 128 -5.96 -11.57 -1.21
N ASN A 129 -5.90 -12.89 -1.33
CA ASN A 129 -5.02 -13.76 -0.55
C ASN A 129 -5.12 -13.52 0.98
N GLY A 130 -6.33 -13.28 1.50
CA GLY A 130 -6.57 -13.01 2.92
C GLY A 130 -6.18 -11.60 3.37
N GLN A 131 -5.82 -10.70 2.46
CA GLN A 131 -5.57 -9.28 2.75
C GLN A 131 -6.81 -8.46 2.44
N TYR A 132 -7.33 -7.79 3.45
CA TYR A 132 -8.45 -6.85 3.37
C TYR A 132 -7.91 -5.43 3.38
N LEU A 133 -8.18 -4.67 2.32
CA LEU A 133 -7.81 -3.25 2.24
C LEU A 133 -9.01 -2.31 2.43
N LEU A 134 -10.24 -2.84 2.40
CA LEU A 134 -11.48 -2.09 2.64
C LEU A 134 -11.98 -2.21 4.08
N GLU A 135 -11.24 -2.85 4.96
CA GLU A 135 -11.54 -2.96 6.39
C GLU A 135 -10.28 -2.63 7.21
N ASN A 136 -10.45 -1.78 8.22
CA ASN A 136 -9.37 -1.40 9.15
C ASN A 136 -9.87 -1.44 10.59
N THR A 137 -10.23 -2.64 11.04
CA THR A 137 -10.85 -2.87 12.35
C THR A 137 -9.91 -3.44 13.40
N GLU A 138 -8.62 -3.62 13.07
CA GLU A 138 -7.62 -4.18 13.98
C GLU A 138 -6.99 -3.11 14.87
N GLN A 139 -6.86 -3.39 16.17
CA GLN A 139 -6.21 -2.51 17.14
C GLN A 139 -4.67 -2.66 17.17
N THR A 140 -4.10 -3.53 16.33
CA THR A 140 -2.66 -3.76 16.29
C THR A 140 -1.96 -2.64 15.54
N ALA A 141 -0.93 -2.07 16.12
CA ALA A 141 -0.13 -1.03 15.47
C ALA A 141 0.48 -1.53 14.15
N ASN A 142 0.42 -0.70 13.12
CA ASN A 142 0.83 -0.97 11.74
C ASN A 142 -0.06 -1.96 10.96
N SER A 143 -1.22 -2.36 11.49
CA SER A 143 -2.22 -3.17 10.76
C SER A 143 -2.99 -2.36 9.71
N GLY A 144 -2.99 -1.03 9.80
CA GLY A 144 -3.71 -0.11 8.89
C GLY A 144 -3.14 0.01 7.49
N GLY A 145 -2.29 -0.90 7.04
CA GLY A 145 -1.77 -0.92 5.68
C GLY A 145 -0.96 -2.16 5.36
N ILE A 146 -0.69 -2.35 4.08
CA ILE A 146 0.23 -3.37 3.58
C ILE A 146 1.52 -2.73 3.05
N ASN A 147 2.64 -3.42 3.21
CA ASN A 147 3.91 -3.01 2.66
C ASN A 147 4.23 -3.87 1.44
N VAL A 148 4.40 -3.23 0.29
CA VAL A 148 4.77 -3.86 -0.97
C VAL A 148 6.24 -3.61 -1.22
N LEU A 149 7.06 -4.65 -1.29
CA LEU A 149 8.49 -4.52 -1.55
C LEU A 149 8.73 -3.85 -2.91
N ALA A 150 9.36 -2.68 -2.88
CA ALA A 150 9.48 -1.81 -4.05
C ALA A 150 10.90 -1.72 -4.61
N SER A 151 11.92 -1.84 -3.75
CA SER A 151 13.32 -1.72 -4.17
C SER A 151 14.25 -2.48 -3.23
N ILE A 152 15.40 -2.84 -3.77
CA ILE A 152 16.58 -3.25 -3.01
C ILE A 152 17.69 -2.28 -3.37
N ASP A 153 18.26 -1.63 -2.37
CA ASP A 153 19.44 -0.77 -2.51
C ASP A 153 20.67 -1.50 -1.95
N ARG A 154 21.73 -1.51 -2.72
CA ARG A 154 23.02 -2.05 -2.30
C ARG A 154 24.01 -0.91 -2.14
N SER A 155 24.36 -0.63 -0.90
CA SER A 155 25.38 0.36 -0.58
C SER A 155 26.78 -0.08 -1.02
N SER A 156 27.70 0.87 -1.16
CA SER A 156 29.08 0.60 -1.55
C SER A 156 29.87 -0.24 -0.55
N ASP A 157 29.40 -0.35 0.69
CA ASP A 157 29.95 -1.20 1.76
C ASP A 157 29.42 -2.65 1.70
N GLY A 158 28.53 -2.96 0.74
CA GLY A 158 27.92 -4.27 0.56
C GLY A 158 26.66 -4.51 1.40
N THR A 159 26.20 -3.54 2.20
CA THR A 159 24.92 -3.64 2.90
C THR A 159 23.76 -3.57 1.93
N VAL A 160 22.71 -4.35 2.20
CA VAL A 160 21.49 -4.39 1.37
C VAL A 160 20.34 -3.89 2.22
N ALA A 161 19.69 -2.82 1.77
CA ALA A 161 18.47 -2.28 2.35
C ALA A 161 17.28 -2.52 1.41
N SER A 162 16.13 -2.85 1.97
CA SER A 162 14.86 -2.91 1.23
C SER A 162 14.06 -1.63 1.45
N THR A 163 13.37 -1.18 0.41
CA THR A 163 12.41 -0.07 0.50
C THR A 163 11.06 -0.58 0.06
N ASP A 164 10.03 -0.27 0.86
CA ASP A 164 8.66 -0.70 0.63
C ASP A 164 7.78 0.48 0.23
N ILE A 165 6.76 0.22 -0.56
CA ILE A 165 5.63 1.13 -0.78
C ILE A 165 4.55 0.71 0.20
N ARG A 166 4.26 1.56 1.19
CA ARG A 166 3.11 1.36 2.08
C ARG A 166 1.84 1.79 1.36
N VAL A 167 0.83 0.93 1.42
CA VAL A 167 -0.53 1.17 0.95
C VAL A 167 -1.46 1.09 2.16
N ASN A 168 -2.07 2.21 2.51
CA ASN A 168 -2.97 2.29 3.64
C ASN A 168 -4.32 1.63 3.30
N LYS A 169 -4.89 0.95 4.27
CA LYS A 169 -6.25 0.46 4.22
C LYS A 169 -7.22 1.65 4.17
N GLN A 170 -8.32 1.47 3.47
CA GLN A 170 -9.44 2.40 3.43
C GLN A 170 -10.65 1.68 4.01
N ASP A 171 -11.15 2.16 5.12
CA ASP A 171 -12.25 1.48 5.80
C ASP A 171 -13.59 1.90 5.18
N LEU A 172 -14.26 0.97 4.51
CA LEU A 172 -15.61 1.12 3.99
C LEU A 172 -16.59 0.15 4.67
N GLY A 173 -16.24 -0.34 5.86
CA GLY A 173 -17.11 -1.16 6.67
C GLY A 173 -18.39 -0.41 7.09
N THR A 174 -19.47 -1.15 7.27
CA THR A 174 -20.77 -0.64 7.72
C THR A 174 -21.07 -0.96 9.19
N GLY A 175 -20.16 -1.68 9.87
CA GLY A 175 -20.32 -2.04 11.27
C GLY A 175 -20.21 -0.83 12.19
N ALA A 176 -21.02 -0.77 13.25
CA ALA A 176 -20.94 0.29 14.23
C ALA A 176 -19.71 0.16 15.13
N SER A 177 -19.14 1.30 15.55
CA SER A 177 -18.15 1.35 16.61
C SER A 177 -18.80 1.08 17.97
N SER A 178 -18.05 0.51 18.90
CA SER A 178 -18.53 0.31 20.27
C SER A 178 -17.39 0.51 21.27
N ILE A 179 -17.60 1.39 22.22
CA ILE A 179 -16.67 1.65 23.34
C ILE A 179 -16.99 0.67 24.45
N GLY A 180 -15.99 -0.05 24.95
CA GLY A 180 -16.17 -1.04 26.01
C GLY A 180 -16.89 -0.46 27.24
N ALA A 181 -17.94 -1.14 27.70
CA ALA A 181 -18.80 -0.66 28.78
C ALA A 181 -18.08 -0.46 30.12
N SER A 182 -16.98 -1.19 30.35
CA SER A 182 -16.17 -1.11 31.58
C SER A 182 -15.12 0.02 31.58
N LEU A 183 -14.92 0.68 30.46
CA LEU A 183 -13.92 1.73 30.35
C LEU A 183 -14.32 2.98 31.14
N THR A 184 -13.31 3.58 31.77
CA THR A 184 -13.46 4.85 32.47
C THR A 184 -12.94 5.96 31.56
N SER A 185 -13.71 7.05 31.44
CA SER A 185 -13.25 8.23 30.72
C SER A 185 -12.01 8.81 31.38
N LEU A 186 -11.02 9.17 30.59
CA LEU A 186 -9.88 9.97 31.01
C LEU A 186 -10.36 11.42 31.12
N THR A 187 -10.68 11.87 32.31
CA THR A 187 -11.23 13.21 32.54
C THR A 187 -10.16 14.15 33.08
N GLY A 188 -10.02 15.29 32.45
CA GLY A 188 -9.12 16.37 32.90
C GLY A 188 -9.84 17.71 33.03
N ALA A 189 -9.08 18.75 33.37
CA ALA A 189 -9.62 20.06 33.66
C ALA A 189 -9.53 21.06 32.49
N ASN A 190 -8.84 20.69 31.43
CA ASN A 190 -8.55 21.53 30.27
C ASN A 190 -9.41 21.19 29.06
N ASN A 191 -9.40 22.05 28.05
CA ASN A 191 -10.09 21.79 26.76
C ASN A 191 -9.21 21.06 25.76
N ASP A 192 -8.13 20.45 26.20
CA ASP A 192 -7.19 19.68 25.39
C ASP A 192 -7.40 18.19 25.66
N ILE A 193 -7.80 17.44 24.63
CA ILE A 193 -8.10 16.01 24.67
C ILE A 193 -7.06 15.28 23.79
N ALA A 194 -6.71 14.05 24.17
CA ALA A 194 -5.72 13.23 23.49
C ALA A 194 -4.27 13.70 23.58
N GLY A 195 -3.83 14.01 24.71
CA GLY A 195 -2.45 14.23 25.09
C GLY A 195 -2.33 14.01 26.58
N ASP A 196 -3.21 14.64 27.31
CA ASP A 196 -3.21 14.68 28.78
C ASP A 196 -4.40 13.92 29.41
N GLY A 197 -5.29 13.30 28.59
CA GLY A 197 -6.48 12.60 29.07
C GLY A 197 -7.58 13.53 29.57
N ASP A 198 -7.70 14.70 28.96
CA ASP A 198 -8.63 15.74 29.35
C ASP A 198 -10.02 15.55 28.72
N ALA A 199 -11.05 15.91 29.45
CA ALA A 199 -12.42 16.02 28.96
C ALA A 199 -12.86 17.47 28.94
N ALA A 200 -13.36 17.94 27.80
CA ALA A 200 -13.97 19.26 27.71
C ALA A 200 -15.47 19.20 28.04
N ALA A 201 -15.89 20.10 28.91
CA ALA A 201 -17.31 20.21 29.27
C ALA A 201 -17.80 21.64 29.03
N PHE A 202 -18.92 21.75 28.30
CA PHE A 202 -19.55 23.02 27.96
C PHE A 202 -21.00 23.03 28.40
N VAL A 203 -21.46 24.19 28.85
CA VAL A 203 -22.91 24.44 29.02
C VAL A 203 -23.33 25.34 27.87
N MET A 204 -24.12 24.81 26.97
CA MET A 204 -24.73 25.53 25.86
C MET A 204 -26.07 26.08 26.32
N THR A 205 -26.08 27.38 26.64
CA THR A 205 -27.32 28.06 27.05
C THR A 205 -27.94 28.76 25.86
N GLY A 206 -29.11 28.26 25.42
CA GLY A 206 -29.79 28.81 24.26
C GLY A 206 -30.12 30.29 24.43
N ALA A 207 -29.80 31.08 23.47
CA ALA A 207 -29.98 32.54 23.43
C ALA A 207 -30.16 33.00 21.99
N ALA A 208 -30.72 34.19 21.79
CA ALA A 208 -30.93 34.77 20.46
C ALA A 208 -29.65 34.83 19.57
N THR A 209 -28.48 34.68 20.18
CA THR A 209 -27.23 34.37 19.48
C THR A 209 -26.78 33.03 20.00
N ALA A 210 -26.71 32.03 19.10
CA ALA A 210 -26.32 30.66 19.44
C ALA A 210 -24.98 30.64 20.21
N PRO A 211 -24.89 29.95 21.37
CA PRO A 211 -23.66 29.82 22.12
C PRO A 211 -22.67 28.93 21.35
N THR A 212 -21.39 29.23 21.53
CA THR A 212 -20.31 28.43 20.92
C THR A 212 -19.33 27.93 21.97
N GLY A 213 -18.80 26.74 21.79
CA GLY A 213 -17.73 26.17 22.59
C GLY A 213 -16.74 25.42 21.69
N THR A 214 -15.45 25.50 22.03
CA THR A 214 -14.40 24.85 21.22
C THR A 214 -13.62 23.87 22.09
N THR A 215 -13.39 22.67 21.56
CA THR A 215 -12.51 21.65 22.14
C THR A 215 -11.33 21.42 21.21
N THR A 216 -10.12 21.47 21.77
CA THR A 216 -8.89 21.15 21.05
C THR A 216 -8.49 19.71 21.36
N PHE A 217 -8.05 18.99 20.34
CA PHE A 217 -7.61 17.59 20.40
C PHE A 217 -6.13 17.51 20.05
N GLY A 218 -5.32 17.01 20.97
CA GLY A 218 -3.88 16.88 20.78
C GLY A 218 -3.15 18.20 20.46
N SER A 219 -1.88 18.11 20.12
CA SER A 219 -1.04 19.27 19.83
C SER A 219 -1.10 19.71 18.38
N ALA A 220 -1.39 18.78 17.46
CA ALA A 220 -1.46 19.04 16.02
C ALA A 220 -2.44 18.09 15.31
N SER A 221 -3.00 18.55 14.21
CA SER A 221 -3.90 17.75 13.36
C SER A 221 -3.24 16.49 12.77
N THR A 222 -1.91 16.47 12.68
CA THR A 222 -1.11 15.36 12.15
C THR A 222 -0.66 14.36 13.20
N ASP A 223 -0.99 14.57 14.47
CA ASP A 223 -0.62 13.65 15.55
C ASP A 223 -1.30 12.31 15.33
N SER A 224 -0.52 11.23 15.42
CA SER A 224 -1.04 9.87 15.25
C SER A 224 -1.77 9.42 16.50
N VAL A 225 -2.92 8.78 16.31
CA VAL A 225 -3.73 8.22 17.40
C VAL A 225 -3.54 6.72 17.44
N ALA A 226 -3.45 6.16 18.65
CA ALA A 226 -3.35 4.71 18.79
C ALA A 226 -4.69 4.05 18.39
N ALA A 227 -4.60 2.96 17.62
CA ALA A 227 -5.78 2.20 17.23
C ALA A 227 -6.55 1.71 18.47
N GLY A 228 -7.87 1.87 18.46
CA GLY A 228 -8.74 1.51 19.58
C GLY A 228 -8.92 2.63 20.62
N THR A 229 -8.17 3.75 20.54
CA THR A 229 -8.48 4.94 21.34
C THR A 229 -9.87 5.43 20.94
N ALA A 230 -10.74 5.60 21.91
CA ALA A 230 -12.13 5.98 21.64
C ALA A 230 -12.43 7.37 22.20
N PHE A 231 -13.31 8.07 21.51
CA PHE A 231 -13.81 9.37 21.88
C PHE A 231 -15.33 9.34 21.88
N SER A 232 -15.95 10.00 22.85
CA SER A 232 -17.41 10.16 22.87
C SER A 232 -17.83 11.55 23.30
N ILE A 233 -19.01 11.95 22.88
CA ILE A 233 -19.66 13.17 23.35
C ILE A 233 -20.92 12.77 24.13
N SER A 234 -20.98 13.18 25.38
CA SER A 234 -22.15 12.98 26.23
C SER A 234 -22.94 14.27 26.33
N ILE A 235 -24.22 14.20 26.05
CA ILE A 235 -25.19 15.29 26.18
C ILE A 235 -26.01 15.08 27.46
N THR A 236 -26.08 16.11 28.33
CA THR A 236 -26.80 16.06 29.59
C THR A 236 -27.46 17.40 29.88
N GLY A 237 -28.34 17.43 30.90
CA GLY A 237 -28.93 18.67 31.39
C GLY A 237 -29.75 19.43 30.35
N THR A 238 -30.45 18.72 29.51
CA THR A 238 -31.28 19.31 28.46
C THR A 238 -32.49 20.02 29.02
N ALA A 239 -32.86 21.17 28.46
CA ALA A 239 -34.04 21.94 28.79
C ALA A 239 -34.62 22.62 27.54
N GLY A 240 -35.93 22.82 27.52
CA GLY A 240 -36.62 23.37 26.35
C GLY A 240 -36.62 22.39 25.16
N ASN A 241 -36.37 22.91 23.97
CA ASN A 241 -36.11 22.13 22.76
C ASN A 241 -34.57 21.94 22.49
N GLY A 242 -33.79 21.96 23.56
CA GLY A 242 -32.35 21.66 23.44
C GLY A 242 -32.10 20.23 23.02
N LEU A 243 -30.90 19.96 22.55
CA LEU A 243 -30.49 18.64 22.06
C LEU A 243 -30.76 17.55 23.12
N ALA A 244 -31.35 16.43 22.73
CA ALA A 244 -31.67 15.32 23.62
C ALA A 244 -30.46 14.80 24.37
N ALA A 245 -30.64 14.28 25.57
CA ALA A 245 -29.57 13.66 26.34
C ALA A 245 -29.16 12.32 25.70
N THR A 246 -27.87 12.09 25.56
CA THR A 246 -27.37 10.77 25.16
C THR A 246 -27.70 9.72 26.23
N THR A 247 -28.06 8.53 25.78
CA THR A 247 -28.42 7.39 26.63
C THR A 247 -27.25 6.44 26.82
N ASP A 248 -26.39 6.36 25.81
CA ASP A 248 -25.19 5.53 25.80
C ASP A 248 -23.96 6.35 25.30
N ARG A 249 -22.78 5.90 25.69
CA ARG A 249 -21.51 6.50 25.26
C ARG A 249 -21.22 6.31 23.76
N ASN A 250 -21.94 5.39 23.13
CA ASN A 250 -21.80 5.09 21.72
C ASN A 250 -22.73 5.92 20.83
N ASP A 251 -23.70 6.65 21.41
CA ASP A 251 -24.65 7.48 20.65
C ASP A 251 -23.91 8.52 19.78
N ILE A 252 -22.89 9.16 20.36
CA ILE A 252 -22.00 10.07 19.64
C ILE A 252 -20.57 9.63 19.94
N SER A 253 -19.96 8.85 19.07
CA SER A 253 -18.65 8.26 19.32
C SER A 253 -17.81 8.12 18.05
N TYR A 254 -16.49 8.06 18.25
CA TYR A 254 -15.52 7.70 17.26
C TYR A 254 -14.44 6.82 17.90
N VAL A 255 -14.09 5.73 17.26
CA VAL A 255 -12.98 4.85 17.67
C VAL A 255 -11.89 4.91 16.60
N ALA A 256 -10.71 5.34 17.02
CA ALA A 256 -9.57 5.54 16.14
C ALA A 256 -9.06 4.22 15.54
N ARG A 257 -8.72 4.25 14.28
CA ARG A 257 -8.13 3.15 13.50
C ARG A 257 -6.62 3.26 13.46
N ASP A 258 -5.92 2.18 13.15
CA ASP A 258 -4.49 2.28 12.92
C ASP A 258 -4.20 3.11 11.66
N GLY A 259 -3.40 4.14 11.84
CA GLY A 259 -3.06 5.12 10.81
C GLY A 259 -3.90 6.38 10.82
N ASP A 260 -4.95 6.46 11.68
CA ASP A 260 -5.70 7.70 11.87
C ASP A 260 -4.83 8.78 12.52
N THR A 261 -5.04 10.00 12.08
CA THR A 261 -4.49 11.21 12.68
C THR A 261 -5.54 11.89 13.54
N MET A 262 -5.14 12.88 14.30
CA MET A 262 -6.07 13.67 15.09
C MET A 262 -7.12 14.38 14.20
N ALA A 263 -6.76 14.73 12.97
CA ALA A 263 -7.72 15.29 12.02
C ALA A 263 -8.83 14.29 11.65
N ASP A 264 -8.50 13.01 11.53
CA ASP A 264 -9.50 11.97 11.24
C ASP A 264 -10.46 11.77 12.42
N VAL A 265 -9.93 11.76 13.65
CA VAL A 265 -10.72 11.67 14.89
C VAL A 265 -11.70 12.84 14.99
N VAL A 266 -11.20 14.05 14.83
CA VAL A 266 -11.99 15.29 14.95
C VAL A 266 -13.09 15.34 13.88
N ALA A 267 -12.75 14.97 12.64
CA ALA A 267 -13.74 14.90 11.54
C ALA A 267 -14.82 13.85 11.80
N GLY A 268 -14.42 12.65 12.21
CA GLY A 268 -15.36 11.56 12.51
C GLY A 268 -16.27 11.86 13.69
N LEU A 269 -15.73 12.44 14.76
CA LEU A 269 -16.52 12.80 15.94
C LEU A 269 -17.48 13.98 15.66
N ALA A 270 -17.06 14.98 14.90
CA ALA A 270 -17.93 16.06 14.45
C ALA A 270 -19.07 15.56 13.55
N GLN A 271 -18.77 14.62 12.66
CA GLN A 271 -19.79 13.99 11.83
C GLN A 271 -20.81 13.20 12.68
N SER A 272 -20.35 12.40 13.65
CA SER A 272 -21.21 11.65 14.55
C SER A 272 -22.13 12.59 15.37
N PHE A 273 -21.58 13.70 15.86
CA PHE A 273 -22.37 14.72 16.56
C PHE A 273 -23.42 15.34 15.64
N ASN A 274 -23.05 15.74 14.43
CA ASN A 274 -23.99 16.34 13.48
C ASN A 274 -25.10 15.39 13.05
N SER A 275 -24.79 14.10 12.90
CA SER A 275 -25.82 13.08 12.63
C SER A 275 -26.80 12.96 13.78
N TYR A 276 -26.30 12.91 15.03
CA TYR A 276 -27.15 12.86 16.23
C TYR A 276 -28.04 14.10 16.36
N ALA A 277 -27.49 15.30 16.11
CA ALA A 277 -28.23 16.55 16.16
C ALA A 277 -29.31 16.61 15.05
N ALA A 278 -29.01 16.13 13.87
CA ALA A 278 -29.98 16.07 12.76
C ALA A 278 -31.13 15.08 13.03
N ASP A 279 -30.85 13.95 13.65
CA ASP A 279 -31.86 12.98 14.05
C ASP A 279 -32.85 13.52 15.11
N ASP A 280 -32.29 14.25 16.10
CA ASP A 280 -33.09 14.78 17.20
C ASP A 280 -33.86 16.07 16.84
N LEU A 281 -33.19 17.01 16.16
CA LEU A 281 -33.70 18.35 15.85
C LEU A 281 -34.33 18.45 14.44
N GLY A 282 -34.13 17.43 13.58
CA GLY A 282 -34.68 17.39 12.22
C GLY A 282 -34.11 18.48 11.33
N THR A 283 -34.97 19.43 10.91
CA THR A 283 -34.56 20.52 9.99
C THR A 283 -33.86 21.69 10.67
N ASP A 284 -33.76 21.68 12.00
CA ASP A 284 -33.03 22.71 12.73
C ASP A 284 -31.52 22.45 12.64
N THR A 285 -30.83 23.29 11.88
CA THR A 285 -29.38 23.20 11.65
C THR A 285 -28.56 24.17 12.53
N THR A 286 -29.18 24.80 13.54
CA THR A 286 -28.47 25.73 14.42
C THR A 286 -27.47 25.02 15.30
N VAL A 287 -27.81 23.83 15.81
CA VAL A 287 -26.89 22.99 16.57
C VAL A 287 -26.01 22.20 15.64
N ASN A 288 -24.73 22.49 15.65
CA ASN A 288 -23.76 21.80 14.78
C ASN A 288 -22.37 21.78 15.39
N ALA A 289 -21.52 20.90 14.85
CA ALA A 289 -20.10 20.80 15.13
C ALA A 289 -19.31 21.06 13.83
N VAL A 290 -18.36 21.98 13.88
CA VAL A 290 -17.51 22.35 12.75
C VAL A 290 -16.05 22.13 13.10
N VAL A 291 -15.33 21.43 12.25
CA VAL A 291 -13.89 21.21 12.38
C VAL A 291 -13.14 22.51 12.09
N GLN A 292 -12.27 22.94 13.00
CA GLN A 292 -11.39 24.10 12.85
C GLN A 292 -9.93 23.67 13.01
N ASN A 293 -9.02 24.31 12.30
CA ASN A 293 -7.58 24.06 12.37
C ASN A 293 -7.13 22.59 12.19
N GLY A 294 -8.07 21.68 11.89
CA GLY A 294 -7.85 20.25 11.72
C GLY A 294 -7.72 19.45 13.02
N ASN A 295 -7.62 20.07 14.19
CA ASN A 295 -7.57 19.41 15.50
C ASN A 295 -8.51 20.04 16.53
N GLU A 296 -9.46 20.85 16.09
CA GLU A 296 -10.43 21.51 16.96
C GLU A 296 -11.86 21.24 16.47
N ILE A 297 -12.79 21.05 17.38
CA ILE A 297 -14.24 21.06 17.10
C ILE A 297 -14.85 22.28 17.75
N ALA A 298 -15.45 23.14 16.95
CA ALA A 298 -16.30 24.22 17.41
C ALA A 298 -17.76 23.75 17.41
N PHE A 299 -18.34 23.66 18.57
CA PHE A 299 -19.75 23.35 18.77
C PHE A 299 -20.59 24.62 18.79
N THR A 300 -21.71 24.62 18.14
CA THR A 300 -22.72 25.68 18.18
C THR A 300 -23.96 25.14 18.87
N GLY A 301 -24.47 25.85 19.86
CA GLY A 301 -25.70 25.49 20.57
C GLY A 301 -26.95 26.06 19.90
N HIS A 302 -28.11 25.83 20.51
CA HIS A 302 -29.40 26.28 20.02
C HIS A 302 -29.58 27.80 20.15
N ASP A 303 -30.28 28.45 19.20
CA ASP A 303 -30.58 29.88 19.18
C ASP A 303 -31.89 30.23 19.93
N GLY A 304 -32.64 29.23 20.39
CA GLY A 304 -33.87 29.40 21.19
C GLY A 304 -33.59 29.71 22.67
N THR A 305 -34.18 30.78 23.19
CA THR A 305 -34.00 31.15 24.61
C THR A 305 -34.60 30.10 25.52
N GLY A 306 -33.81 29.45 26.37
CA GLY A 306 -34.21 28.38 27.24
C GLY A 306 -33.98 26.97 26.73
N ASP A 307 -33.53 26.82 25.50
CA ASP A 307 -33.18 25.55 24.90
C ASP A 307 -31.70 25.23 25.22
N ASN A 308 -31.48 24.55 26.34
CA ASN A 308 -30.16 24.36 26.91
C ASN A 308 -29.75 22.90 26.88
N PHE A 309 -28.44 22.66 26.73
CA PHE A 309 -27.85 21.34 26.96
C PHE A 309 -26.40 21.49 27.45
N SER A 310 -25.90 20.48 28.12
CA SER A 310 -24.48 20.41 28.52
C SER A 310 -23.80 19.31 27.71
N LEU A 311 -22.66 19.63 27.16
CA LEU A 311 -21.86 18.74 26.34
C LEU A 311 -20.55 18.41 27.08
N THR A 312 -20.18 17.13 27.10
CA THR A 312 -18.90 16.66 27.63
C THR A 312 -18.23 15.75 26.61
N VAL A 313 -17.01 16.09 26.22
CA VAL A 313 -16.18 15.25 25.36
C VAL A 313 -15.31 14.35 26.23
N ASN A 314 -15.29 13.06 25.94
CA ASN A 314 -14.58 12.05 26.70
C ASN A 314 -13.61 11.29 25.79
N GLN A 315 -12.48 10.87 26.36
CA GLN A 315 -11.51 9.98 25.74
C GLN A 315 -11.40 8.69 26.55
N TYR A 316 -11.11 7.60 25.88
CA TYR A 316 -10.92 6.27 26.48
C TYR A 316 -9.69 5.59 25.88
N ASP A 317 -8.93 4.90 26.73
CA ASP A 317 -7.79 4.11 26.28
C ASP A 317 -8.21 2.94 25.39
N PRO A 318 -7.30 2.47 24.49
CA PRO A 318 -7.53 1.25 23.73
C PRO A 318 -7.77 0.04 24.63
N ASP A 319 -8.82 -0.73 24.36
CA ASP A 319 -9.17 -1.93 25.12
C ASP A 319 -9.75 -3.00 24.20
N ALA A 320 -9.52 -4.26 24.54
CA ALA A 320 -10.00 -5.41 23.76
C ALA A 320 -11.54 -5.51 23.69
N SER A 321 -12.27 -4.84 24.59
CA SER A 321 -13.74 -4.76 24.55
C SER A 321 -14.27 -3.64 23.65
N THR A 322 -13.39 -2.78 23.16
CA THR A 322 -13.71 -1.72 22.19
C THR A 322 -13.69 -2.28 20.78
N THR A 323 -14.72 -2.02 20.00
CA THR A 323 -14.80 -2.44 18.59
C THR A 323 -14.61 -1.22 17.69
N ILE A 324 -13.70 -1.32 16.76
CA ILE A 324 -13.52 -0.32 15.71
C ILE A 324 -14.58 -0.58 14.64
N GLY A 325 -15.46 0.37 14.41
CA GLY A 325 -16.47 0.30 13.36
C GLY A 325 -15.97 0.83 12.02
N GLY A 326 -16.75 0.62 10.98
CA GLY A 326 -16.46 1.13 9.65
C GLY A 326 -16.80 2.61 9.48
N ARG A 327 -16.16 3.27 8.50
CA ARG A 327 -16.44 4.69 8.19
C ARG A 327 -17.84 4.91 7.56
N LEU A 328 -18.46 3.83 7.06
CA LEU A 328 -19.82 3.86 6.55
C LEU A 328 -20.84 3.40 7.62
N SER A 329 -20.49 3.38 8.90
CA SER A 329 -21.40 2.96 9.99
C SER A 329 -22.69 3.80 10.04
N ALA A 330 -22.63 5.09 9.73
CA ALA A 330 -23.80 5.96 9.65
C ALA A 330 -24.82 5.54 8.57
N LEU A 331 -24.45 4.63 7.66
CA LEU A 331 -25.41 4.03 6.73
C LEU A 331 -26.45 3.13 7.44
N ALA A 332 -26.13 2.65 8.65
CA ALA A 332 -27.07 1.89 9.46
C ALA A 332 -28.20 2.78 10.02
N ASP A 333 -27.91 4.07 10.22
CA ASP A 333 -28.85 5.05 10.80
C ASP A 333 -29.73 5.73 9.73
N VAL A 334 -29.54 5.40 8.46
CA VAL A 334 -30.37 5.91 7.36
C VAL A 334 -31.78 5.32 7.46
N ASP A 335 -32.71 6.13 7.94
CA ASP A 335 -34.17 5.81 8.06
C ASP A 335 -34.98 6.81 7.24
N VAL A 336 -35.61 6.36 6.18
CA VAL A 336 -36.47 7.17 5.32
C VAL A 336 -38.00 6.95 5.60
N THR A 337 -38.36 6.26 6.68
CA THR A 337 -39.75 6.01 7.03
C THR A 337 -40.48 7.25 7.49
N THR A 338 -39.73 8.26 8.01
CA THR A 338 -40.23 9.56 8.42
C THR A 338 -39.70 10.68 7.54
N GLN A 339 -40.37 11.85 7.55
CA GLN A 339 -39.86 13.01 6.81
C GLN A 339 -38.52 13.51 7.40
N SER A 340 -38.44 13.61 8.73
CA SER A 340 -37.22 14.00 9.43
C SER A 340 -36.04 13.07 9.11
N GLY A 341 -36.30 11.74 9.19
CA GLY A 341 -35.26 10.77 8.84
C GLY A 341 -34.82 10.85 7.38
N THR A 342 -35.75 11.13 6.45
CA THR A 342 -35.35 11.37 5.03
C THR A 342 -34.47 12.60 4.86
N ASP A 343 -34.77 13.69 5.59
CA ASP A 343 -33.97 14.91 5.53
C ASP A 343 -32.55 14.68 6.12
N SER A 344 -32.47 13.97 7.27
CA SER A 344 -31.20 13.56 7.87
C SER A 344 -30.39 12.63 6.96
N ALA A 345 -31.05 11.62 6.38
CA ALA A 345 -30.42 10.70 5.42
C ALA A 345 -29.85 11.43 4.19
N LEU A 346 -30.59 12.42 3.66
CA LEU A 346 -30.12 13.23 2.54
C LEU A 346 -28.89 14.05 2.88
N ALA A 347 -28.81 14.59 4.09
CA ALA A 347 -27.66 15.35 4.55
C ALA A 347 -26.41 14.44 4.77
N ALA A 348 -26.62 13.21 5.25
CA ALA A 348 -25.52 12.29 5.57
C ALA A 348 -24.95 11.56 4.33
N ILE A 349 -25.80 11.23 3.33
CA ILE A 349 -25.41 10.33 2.23
C ILE A 349 -24.29 10.89 1.35
N ASP A 350 -24.21 12.22 1.17
CA ASP A 350 -23.16 12.84 0.37
C ASP A 350 -21.80 12.65 1.03
N GLY A 351 -21.71 12.79 2.36
CA GLY A 351 -20.47 12.51 3.09
C GLY A 351 -20.02 11.04 3.00
N LEU A 352 -20.98 10.09 2.98
CA LEU A 352 -20.66 8.67 2.80
C LEU A 352 -20.17 8.37 1.38
N ILE A 353 -20.72 9.03 0.38
CA ILE A 353 -20.25 8.92 -1.02
C ILE A 353 -18.84 9.50 -1.14
N ASP A 354 -18.55 10.65 -0.54
CA ASP A 354 -17.24 11.26 -0.55
C ASP A 354 -16.17 10.33 0.09
N ILE A 355 -16.48 9.68 1.21
CA ILE A 355 -15.59 8.68 1.83
C ILE A 355 -15.26 7.55 0.85
N ALA A 356 -16.25 7.06 0.10
CA ALA A 356 -16.02 5.98 -0.86
C ALA A 356 -15.23 6.45 -2.09
N ILE A 357 -15.47 7.67 -2.57
CA ILE A 357 -14.72 8.31 -3.67
C ILE A 357 -13.27 8.51 -3.26
N ASP A 358 -13.01 9.06 -2.08
CA ASP A 358 -11.67 9.31 -1.57
C ASP A 358 -10.90 8.00 -1.40
N SER A 359 -11.58 6.95 -0.93
CA SER A 359 -11.01 5.61 -0.82
C SER A 359 -10.60 5.04 -2.19
N ALA A 360 -11.48 5.16 -3.20
CA ALA A 360 -11.17 4.72 -4.55
C ALA A 360 -10.00 5.53 -5.17
N ALA A 361 -9.97 6.84 -4.93
CA ALA A 361 -8.91 7.74 -5.38
C ALA A 361 -7.56 7.43 -4.71
N ALA A 362 -7.56 7.12 -3.41
CA ALA A 362 -6.36 6.71 -2.67
C ALA A 362 -5.77 5.41 -3.25
N PHE A 363 -6.60 4.41 -3.53
CA PHE A 363 -6.15 3.18 -4.20
C PHE A 363 -5.68 3.43 -5.63
N GLY A 364 -6.35 4.31 -6.39
CA GLY A 364 -5.90 4.71 -7.73
C GLY A 364 -4.50 5.34 -7.70
N SER A 365 -4.24 6.22 -6.75
CA SER A 365 -2.93 6.83 -6.54
C SER A 365 -1.86 5.79 -6.13
N ALA A 366 -2.20 4.88 -5.22
CA ALA A 366 -1.30 3.80 -4.81
C ALA A 366 -0.98 2.85 -5.98
N GLN A 367 -1.97 2.51 -6.79
CA GLN A 367 -1.80 1.69 -8.00
C GLN A 367 -0.84 2.34 -8.99
N MET A 368 -1.00 3.63 -9.27
CA MET A 368 -0.12 4.39 -10.16
C MET A 368 1.33 4.41 -9.66
N ARG A 369 1.53 4.56 -8.35
CA ARG A 369 2.87 4.50 -7.73
C ARG A 369 3.53 3.13 -7.93
N ILE A 370 2.79 2.04 -7.71
CA ILE A 370 3.29 0.68 -7.90
C ILE A 370 3.58 0.40 -9.38
N GLU A 371 2.71 0.83 -10.29
CA GLU A 371 2.91 0.67 -11.73
C GLU A 371 4.17 1.42 -12.21
N THR A 372 4.36 2.65 -11.77
CA THR A 372 5.58 3.43 -12.06
C THR A 372 6.82 2.71 -11.57
N GLN A 373 6.79 2.18 -10.34
CA GLN A 373 7.91 1.43 -9.76
C GLN A 373 8.14 0.11 -10.51
N SER A 374 7.10 -0.60 -10.91
CA SER A 374 7.19 -1.84 -11.69
C SER A 374 7.86 -1.61 -13.05
N ASN A 375 7.48 -0.53 -13.75
CA ASN A 375 8.08 -0.13 -15.01
C ASN A 375 9.56 0.22 -14.83
N PHE A 376 9.90 0.94 -13.76
CA PHE A 376 11.30 1.26 -13.43
C PHE A 376 12.12 0.00 -13.16
N VAL A 377 11.65 -0.93 -12.33
CA VAL A 377 12.33 -2.18 -11.98
C VAL A 377 12.51 -3.06 -13.22
N SER A 378 11.52 -3.11 -14.11
CA SER A 378 11.62 -3.82 -15.38
C SER A 378 12.72 -3.23 -16.26
N GLY A 379 12.73 -1.91 -16.47
CA GLY A 379 13.76 -1.22 -17.26
C GLY A 379 15.16 -1.39 -16.66
N LEU A 380 15.27 -1.32 -15.32
CA LEU A 380 16.54 -1.56 -14.63
C LEU A 380 17.03 -3.00 -14.82
N THR A 381 16.14 -3.97 -14.71
CA THR A 381 16.45 -5.39 -14.93
C THR A 381 16.97 -5.63 -16.34
N ASP A 382 16.36 -5.02 -17.35
CA ASP A 382 16.77 -5.17 -18.74
C ASP A 382 18.10 -4.45 -19.02
N ALA A 383 18.32 -3.29 -18.41
CA ALA A 383 19.61 -2.59 -18.47
C ALA A 383 20.75 -3.42 -17.84
N LEU A 384 20.50 -4.03 -16.68
CA LEU A 384 21.47 -4.92 -16.03
C LEU A 384 21.75 -6.17 -16.87
N LYS A 385 20.74 -6.82 -17.45
CA LYS A 385 20.94 -7.96 -18.35
C LYS A 385 21.76 -7.57 -19.56
N SER A 386 21.48 -6.42 -20.19
CA SER A 386 22.27 -5.90 -21.30
C SER A 386 23.71 -5.62 -20.88
N GLY A 387 23.91 -5.01 -19.69
CA GLY A 387 25.24 -4.79 -19.11
C GLY A 387 26.01 -6.08 -18.86
N ILE A 388 25.36 -7.09 -18.32
CA ILE A 388 25.96 -8.43 -18.14
C ILE A 388 26.36 -9.00 -19.50
N GLY A 389 25.47 -8.93 -20.52
CA GLY A 389 25.75 -9.42 -21.85
C GLY A 389 27.01 -8.78 -22.47
N THR A 390 27.13 -7.46 -22.41
CA THR A 390 28.32 -6.76 -22.91
C THR A 390 29.61 -7.15 -22.21
N LEU A 391 29.54 -7.55 -20.95
CA LEU A 391 30.71 -7.97 -20.16
C LEU A 391 31.13 -9.41 -20.42
N VAL A 392 30.16 -10.33 -20.57
CA VAL A 392 30.42 -11.78 -20.54
C VAL A 392 30.10 -12.51 -21.83
N ASP A 393 29.23 -11.99 -22.70
CA ASP A 393 28.81 -12.69 -23.92
C ASP A 393 29.92 -12.69 -24.96
N ALA A 394 29.98 -13.72 -25.78
CA ALA A 394 30.87 -13.85 -26.89
C ALA A 394 30.20 -13.40 -28.18
N ASP A 395 30.97 -12.68 -29.02
CA ASP A 395 30.57 -12.46 -30.41
C ASP A 395 30.64 -13.81 -31.15
N MET A 396 29.49 -14.34 -31.49
CA MET A 396 29.37 -15.67 -32.10
C MET A 396 29.91 -15.72 -33.53
N GLU A 397 29.88 -14.59 -34.28
CA GLU A 397 30.40 -14.52 -35.64
C GLU A 397 31.92 -14.58 -35.59
N GLU A 398 32.55 -13.73 -34.77
CA GLU A 398 34.03 -13.74 -34.58
C GLU A 398 34.50 -15.09 -34.04
N THR A 399 33.78 -15.62 -33.01
CA THR A 399 34.16 -16.87 -32.35
C THR A 399 34.07 -18.07 -33.31
N SER A 400 33.02 -18.11 -34.16
CA SER A 400 32.86 -19.16 -35.18
C SER A 400 33.96 -19.08 -36.28
N ALA A 401 34.25 -17.87 -36.75
CA ALA A 401 35.35 -17.67 -37.70
C ALA A 401 36.72 -18.09 -37.11
N ARG A 402 36.94 -17.74 -35.82
CA ARG A 402 38.15 -18.12 -35.08
C ARG A 402 38.25 -19.65 -34.90
N LEU A 403 37.15 -20.33 -34.65
CA LEU A 403 37.09 -21.79 -34.55
C LEU A 403 37.57 -22.43 -35.84
N GLN A 404 37.03 -21.97 -37.00
CA GLN A 404 37.40 -22.48 -38.32
C GLN A 404 38.88 -22.25 -38.60
N ALA A 405 39.41 -21.05 -38.30
CA ALA A 405 40.82 -20.73 -38.47
C ALA A 405 41.70 -21.65 -37.61
N LEU A 406 41.32 -21.88 -36.33
CA LEU A 406 42.09 -22.74 -35.41
C LEU A 406 42.06 -24.21 -35.86
N GLN A 407 40.98 -24.69 -36.44
CA GLN A 407 40.87 -26.06 -37.02
C GLN A 407 41.85 -26.22 -38.19
N VAL A 408 41.93 -25.24 -39.09
CA VAL A 408 42.93 -25.22 -40.18
C VAL A 408 44.34 -25.15 -39.65
N GLN A 409 44.59 -24.27 -38.65
CA GLN A 409 45.91 -24.17 -38.01
C GLN A 409 46.33 -25.49 -37.33
N GLN A 410 45.39 -26.20 -36.69
CA GLN A 410 45.63 -27.50 -36.08
C GLN A 410 46.10 -28.50 -37.15
N GLN A 411 45.39 -28.57 -38.30
CA GLN A 411 45.78 -29.46 -39.41
C GLN A 411 47.16 -29.12 -39.97
N LEU A 412 47.42 -27.84 -40.16
CA LEU A 412 48.75 -27.37 -40.63
C LEU A 412 49.86 -27.67 -39.60
N SER A 413 49.59 -27.53 -38.30
CA SER A 413 50.54 -27.84 -37.24
C SER A 413 50.86 -29.33 -37.15
N ILE A 414 49.88 -30.21 -37.39
CA ILE A 414 50.11 -31.68 -37.51
C ILE A 414 50.96 -31.98 -38.70
N GLN A 415 50.74 -31.36 -39.86
CA GLN A 415 51.57 -31.55 -41.06
C GLN A 415 53.00 -31.05 -40.83
N ALA A 416 53.17 -29.86 -40.23
CA ALA A 416 54.46 -29.29 -39.88
C ALA A 416 55.25 -30.21 -38.91
N MET A 417 54.55 -30.84 -37.93
CA MET A 417 55.16 -31.80 -37.03
C MET A 417 55.63 -33.06 -37.77
N SER A 418 54.84 -33.55 -38.74
CA SER A 418 55.20 -34.70 -39.57
C SER A 418 56.46 -34.41 -40.40
N ILE A 419 56.54 -33.22 -41.02
CA ILE A 419 57.72 -32.76 -41.78
C ILE A 419 58.96 -32.63 -40.88
N ALA A 420 58.76 -31.99 -39.67
CA ALA A 420 59.85 -31.79 -38.71
C ALA A 420 60.43 -33.14 -38.17
N ASN A 421 59.61 -34.20 -38.10
CA ASN A 421 60.05 -35.54 -37.71
C ASN A 421 60.71 -36.30 -38.82
N GLN A 422 60.43 -36.01 -40.10
CA GLN A 422 61.09 -36.62 -41.25
C GLN A 422 62.48 -36.08 -41.53
N ALA A 423 62.74 -34.82 -41.19
CA ALA A 423 64.09 -34.16 -41.44
C ALA A 423 65.24 -34.91 -40.79
N PRO A 424 65.20 -35.42 -39.56
CA PRO A 424 66.32 -36.20 -38.98
C PRO A 424 66.47 -37.60 -39.64
N GLN A 425 65.37 -38.17 -40.13
CA GLN A 425 65.38 -39.50 -40.76
C GLN A 425 66.08 -39.47 -42.12
N SER A 426 65.91 -38.37 -42.88
CA SER A 426 66.61 -38.18 -44.13
C SER A 426 68.14 -37.95 -43.94
N LEU A 427 68.57 -37.32 -42.85
CA LEU A 427 70.00 -37.22 -42.48
C LEU A 427 70.56 -38.58 -42.05
N LEU A 428 69.84 -39.40 -41.33
CA LEU A 428 70.26 -40.75 -40.92
C LEU A 428 70.39 -41.70 -42.13
N SER A 429 69.54 -41.53 -43.17
CA SER A 429 69.62 -42.31 -44.40
C SER A 429 70.87 -41.97 -45.23
N LEU A 430 71.46 -40.78 -45.03
CA LEU A 430 72.67 -40.36 -45.75
C LEU A 430 73.98 -40.90 -45.11
N PHE A 431 73.87 -41.39 -43.88
CA PHE A 431 74.97 -41.98 -43.10
C PHE A 431 74.89 -43.51 -42.98
N ARG A 432 74.04 -44.11 -43.74
CA ARG A 432 73.93 -45.61 -43.87
C ARG A 432 74.64 -46.13 -45.13
#